data_52073cb48e53910738ec29b13c99d970
#
_entry.id   52073cb48e53910738ec29b13c99d970
#
_cell.length_a   1.000
_cell.length_b   1.000
_cell.length_c   1.000
_cell.angle_alpha   90.00
_cell.angle_beta   90.00
_cell.angle_gamma   90.00
#
_symmetry.space_group_name_H-M   'P 1'
#
loop_
_entity.id
_entity.type
_entity.pdbx_description
1 polymer ?
#
loop_
_entity_poly.entity_id
_entity_poly.type
_entity_poly.pdbx_seq_one_letter_code
_entity_poly.pdbx_strand_id
1 'polypeptide(L)'
;AHGLPGVARRFSRNGINLDGLDTWLPGLSLSILTQVAHDLHCAEAFATQLPLGCVVTHEDVTPQFKALALWAKAKGIPTVHIPHANHFIKTRPDVHDKCVCDWIFATSPWMADWYAERGFPRERIKLTGCPNWDVWHEVVQTISKEHARAVMLLEQDRPVVLYCTSWSQSTNLVDDHTVKDRADVAVLEAAKQAGWQLVIKMHPGEPPDWQKRYAEMAKERGVPALVTQSHLTLSVRAADVLVSVGPSNVIVEAALGDRPSVVVPLRGYGFPCEPPWLADPTPEAIQAAVGRVLDNPQLWTEERGRFVQRFAWVHDGGATRRAAEAVREVGKWQ
;
A
#
# COMPACT_ATOMS: atom_id res chain seq x y z
N ALA A 1 35.15 13.86 -17.16
CA ALA A 1 34.06 12.89 -17.14
C ALA A 1 34.37 11.81 -18.15
N HIS A 2 34.98 10.72 -17.70
CA HIS A 2 35.17 9.56 -18.57
C HIS A 2 33.88 8.71 -18.46
N GLY A 3 33.07 8.74 -19.53
CA GLY A 3 31.90 7.88 -19.65
C GLY A 3 32.31 6.42 -19.55
N LEU A 4 31.52 5.60 -18.91
CA LEU A 4 31.69 4.16 -18.82
C LEU A 4 31.34 3.55 -20.21
N PRO A 5 32.32 3.30 -21.11
CA PRO A 5 32.01 2.77 -22.43
C PRO A 5 31.57 1.31 -22.24
N GLY A 6 30.37 0.98 -22.66
CA GLY A 6 29.91 -0.40 -22.76
C GLY A 6 28.73 -0.77 -21.86
N VAL A 7 28.25 0.10 -20.97
CA VAL A 7 27.08 -0.19 -20.14
C VAL A 7 25.81 -0.24 -21.00
N ALA A 8 25.63 0.64 -21.94
CA ALA A 8 24.44 0.71 -22.82
C ALA A 8 24.24 -0.56 -23.67
N ARG A 9 25.32 -1.19 -24.16
CA ARG A 9 25.23 -2.43 -24.97
C ARG A 9 24.75 -3.66 -24.19
N ARG A 10 24.75 -3.63 -22.85
CA ARG A 10 24.33 -4.76 -22.00
C ARG A 10 22.84 -4.70 -21.63
N PHE A 11 22.16 -3.61 -21.91
CA PHE A 11 20.75 -3.42 -21.53
C PHE A 11 19.76 -3.54 -22.69
N SER A 12 20.19 -3.91 -23.91
CA SER A 12 19.26 -4.27 -24.96
C SER A 12 18.65 -5.63 -24.63
N ARG A 13 17.44 -5.64 -24.12
CA ARG A 13 16.65 -6.85 -23.87
C ARG A 13 15.41 -6.80 -24.76
N ASN A 14 15.17 -7.86 -25.52
CA ASN A 14 13.97 -8.03 -26.37
C ASN A 14 13.79 -6.99 -27.48
N GLY A 15 14.86 -6.53 -28.13
CA GLY A 15 14.75 -5.65 -29.29
C GLY A 15 14.39 -4.19 -28.99
N ILE A 16 14.34 -3.79 -27.71
CA ILE A 16 14.19 -2.39 -27.32
C ILE A 16 15.55 -1.71 -27.43
N ASN A 17 15.62 -0.72 -28.33
CA ASN A 17 16.80 0.15 -28.43
C ASN A 17 16.84 1.09 -27.21
N LEU A 18 17.88 0.96 -26.41
CA LEU A 18 18.12 1.81 -25.23
C LEU A 18 19.15 2.90 -25.53
N ASP A 19 19.37 3.24 -26.82
CA ASP A 19 20.22 4.35 -27.23
C ASP A 19 19.64 5.65 -26.61
N GLY A 20 20.42 6.30 -25.78
CA GLY A 20 20.01 7.49 -25.02
C GLY A 20 19.95 7.28 -23.50
N LEU A 21 19.89 6.04 -23.01
CA LEU A 21 20.03 5.78 -21.56
C LEU A 21 21.47 6.06 -21.07
N ASP A 22 22.46 6.01 -21.95
CA ASP A 22 23.84 6.35 -21.65
C ASP A 22 24.04 7.80 -21.20
N THR A 23 23.15 8.72 -21.59
CA THR A 23 23.15 10.11 -21.09
C THR A 23 22.38 10.27 -19.78
N TRP A 24 21.39 9.42 -19.52
CA TRP A 24 20.52 9.47 -18.33
C TRP A 24 21.04 8.68 -17.14
N LEU A 25 21.55 7.47 -17.38
CA LEU A 25 22.04 6.57 -16.33
C LEU A 25 23.17 7.17 -15.48
N PRO A 26 24.17 7.89 -16.04
CA PRO A 26 25.21 8.49 -15.22
C PRO A 26 24.68 9.56 -14.26
N GLY A 27 23.74 10.39 -14.71
CA GLY A 27 23.12 11.43 -13.87
C GLY A 27 22.27 10.85 -12.75
N LEU A 28 21.41 9.87 -13.06
CA LEU A 28 20.58 9.18 -12.10
C LEU A 28 21.43 8.37 -11.10
N SER A 29 22.43 7.65 -11.58
CA SER A 29 23.33 6.88 -10.71
C SER A 29 24.13 7.78 -9.80
N LEU A 30 24.61 8.94 -10.30
CA LEU A 30 25.36 9.90 -9.50
C LEU A 30 24.47 10.51 -8.40
N SER A 31 23.23 10.87 -8.73
CA SER A 31 22.27 11.42 -7.76
C SER A 31 21.98 10.40 -6.65
N ILE A 32 21.70 9.14 -6.99
CA ILE A 32 21.46 8.07 -6.01
C ILE A 32 22.71 7.84 -5.15
N LEU A 33 23.88 7.73 -5.76
CA LEU A 33 25.13 7.50 -5.03
C LEU A 33 25.46 8.66 -4.09
N THR A 34 25.24 9.90 -4.52
CA THR A 34 25.44 11.10 -3.69
C THR A 34 24.52 11.09 -2.49
N GLN A 35 23.22 10.75 -2.69
CA GLN A 35 22.26 10.66 -1.60
C GLN A 35 22.63 9.53 -0.63
N VAL A 36 22.97 8.35 -1.12
CA VAL A 36 23.42 7.22 -0.30
C VAL A 36 24.68 7.58 0.51
N ALA A 37 25.67 8.24 -0.14
CA ALA A 37 26.89 8.65 0.55
C ALA A 37 26.61 9.68 1.66
N HIS A 38 25.72 10.64 1.39
CA HIS A 38 25.28 11.62 2.39
C HIS A 38 24.58 10.92 3.57
N ASP A 39 23.64 10.02 3.30
CA ASP A 39 22.87 9.31 4.34
C ASP A 39 23.79 8.45 5.20
N LEU A 40 24.78 7.77 4.60
CA LEU A 40 25.78 6.99 5.34
C LEU A 40 26.71 7.88 6.18
N HIS A 41 27.10 9.05 5.65
CA HIS A 41 27.88 10.02 6.42
C HIS A 41 27.10 10.53 7.64
N CYS A 42 25.82 10.85 7.49
CA CYS A 42 24.95 11.25 8.58
C CYS A 42 24.80 10.11 9.60
N ALA A 43 24.59 8.88 9.16
CA ALA A 43 24.49 7.71 10.01
C ALA A 43 25.78 7.49 10.84
N GLU A 44 26.96 7.62 10.22
CA GLU A 44 28.25 7.49 10.89
C GLU A 44 28.43 8.61 11.94
N ALA A 45 28.14 9.86 11.56
CA ALA A 45 28.23 11.00 12.50
C ALA A 45 27.27 10.83 13.69
N PHE A 46 26.07 10.33 13.46
CA PHE A 46 25.11 10.04 14.51
C PHE A 46 25.58 8.91 15.44
N ALA A 47 26.10 7.82 14.87
CA ALA A 47 26.58 6.67 15.61
C ALA A 47 27.83 6.97 16.47
N THR A 48 28.62 8.00 16.12
CA THR A 48 29.75 8.47 16.97
C THR A 48 29.28 9.22 18.21
N GLN A 49 28.08 9.77 18.19
CA GLN A 49 27.53 10.57 19.30
C GLN A 49 26.61 9.75 20.22
N LEU A 50 25.95 8.75 19.69
CA LEU A 50 24.98 7.92 20.41
C LEU A 50 25.22 6.44 20.13
N PRO A 51 25.22 5.59 21.17
CA PRO A 51 25.27 4.14 20.97
C PRO A 51 23.97 3.66 20.32
N LEU A 52 24.09 3.05 19.14
CA LEU A 52 22.96 2.50 18.42
C LEU A 52 22.75 1.03 18.79
N GLY A 53 21.64 0.72 19.45
CA GLY A 53 21.27 -0.66 19.80
C GLY A 53 20.65 -1.43 18.61
N CYS A 54 19.99 -0.73 17.70
CA CYS A 54 19.31 -1.33 16.53
C CYS A 54 19.06 -0.28 15.46
N VAL A 55 19.03 -0.70 14.19
CA VAL A 55 18.54 0.10 13.06
C VAL A 55 17.24 -0.50 12.56
N VAL A 56 16.17 0.32 12.51
CA VAL A 56 14.85 -0.09 12.04
C VAL A 56 14.54 0.62 10.75
N THR A 57 14.10 -0.14 9.74
CA THR A 57 13.68 0.38 8.43
C THR A 57 12.22 -0.03 8.16
N HIS A 58 11.46 0.82 7.49
CA HIS A 58 10.10 0.49 7.03
C HIS A 58 10.05 0.13 5.54
N GLU A 59 11.20 0.25 4.87
CA GLU A 59 11.37 -0.02 3.45
C GLU A 59 12.71 -0.72 3.24
N ASP A 60 12.78 -1.70 2.36
CA ASP A 60 14.02 -2.45 2.07
C ASP A 60 14.36 -2.51 0.58
N VAL A 61 13.57 -1.85 -0.27
CA VAL A 61 13.78 -1.86 -1.73
C VAL A 61 14.62 -0.69 -2.22
N THR A 62 14.57 0.45 -1.54
CA THR A 62 15.31 1.63 -1.97
C THR A 62 16.80 1.50 -1.66
N PRO A 63 17.69 2.02 -2.52
CA PRO A 63 19.13 1.96 -2.31
C PRO A 63 19.57 2.54 -0.96
N GLN A 64 18.93 3.60 -0.50
CA GLN A 64 19.23 4.28 0.75
C GLN A 64 19.03 3.36 1.97
N PHE A 65 17.86 2.74 2.08
CA PHE A 65 17.57 1.85 3.22
C PHE A 65 18.39 0.57 3.17
N LYS A 66 18.66 0.02 1.96
CA LYS A 66 19.58 -1.12 1.83
C LYS A 66 21.00 -0.76 2.25
N ALA A 67 21.49 0.39 1.82
CA ALA A 67 22.83 0.86 2.20
C ALA A 67 22.95 1.08 3.72
N LEU A 68 21.92 1.68 4.34
CA LEU A 68 21.88 1.89 5.79
C LEU A 68 21.86 0.57 6.55
N ALA A 69 21.06 -0.41 6.12
CA ALA A 69 21.02 -1.73 6.74
C ALA A 69 22.36 -2.47 6.59
N LEU A 70 22.99 -2.42 5.43
CA LEU A 70 24.31 -3.04 5.20
C LEU A 70 25.41 -2.35 6.03
N TRP A 71 25.38 -1.02 6.13
CA TRP A 71 26.29 -0.27 7.00
C TRP A 71 26.14 -0.66 8.47
N ALA A 72 24.92 -0.74 8.96
CA ALA A 72 24.63 -1.16 10.33
C ALA A 72 25.16 -2.57 10.61
N LYS A 73 24.94 -3.51 9.68
CA LYS A 73 25.48 -4.87 9.77
C LYS A 73 27.00 -4.90 9.83
N ALA A 74 27.67 -4.09 9.01
CA ALA A 74 29.15 -3.98 9.02
C ALA A 74 29.69 -3.45 10.36
N LYS A 75 28.88 -2.68 11.11
CA LYS A 75 29.17 -2.22 12.48
C LYS A 75 28.73 -3.20 13.56
N GLY A 76 28.14 -4.33 13.20
CA GLY A 76 27.57 -5.30 14.15
C GLY A 76 26.31 -4.79 14.87
N ILE A 77 25.65 -3.78 14.32
CA ILE A 77 24.39 -3.24 14.83
C ILE A 77 23.25 -4.08 14.22
N PRO A 78 22.35 -4.66 15.02
CA PRO A 78 21.20 -5.41 14.53
C PRO A 78 20.29 -4.55 13.63
N THR A 79 19.72 -5.18 12.60
CA THR A 79 18.84 -4.49 11.66
C THR A 79 17.48 -5.17 11.62
N VAL A 80 16.42 -4.37 11.63
CA VAL A 80 15.02 -4.81 11.60
C VAL A 80 14.31 -4.12 10.45
N HIS A 81 13.58 -4.92 9.67
CA HIS A 81 12.63 -4.42 8.69
C HIS A 81 11.21 -4.57 9.24
N ILE A 82 10.48 -3.46 9.36
CA ILE A 82 9.06 -3.43 9.69
C ILE A 82 8.32 -2.95 8.44
N PRO A 83 7.73 -3.83 7.64
CA PRO A 83 7.02 -3.41 6.44
C PRO A 83 5.90 -2.43 6.79
N HIS A 84 5.77 -1.35 6.02
CA HIS A 84 4.69 -0.38 6.21
C HIS A 84 3.31 -0.92 5.82
N ALA A 85 3.28 -2.07 5.12
CA ALA A 85 2.08 -2.63 4.52
C ALA A 85 2.30 -4.08 4.06
N ASN A 86 1.21 -4.79 3.69
CA ASN A 86 1.30 -6.10 3.06
C ASN A 86 1.72 -6.02 1.59
N HIS A 87 2.48 -7.00 1.13
CA HIS A 87 2.75 -7.23 -0.28
C HIS A 87 1.78 -8.28 -0.82
N PHE A 88 0.96 -7.90 -1.81
CA PHE A 88 0.00 -8.80 -2.44
C PHE A 88 0.48 -9.33 -3.79
N ILE A 89 1.58 -8.80 -4.33
CA ILE A 89 2.10 -9.14 -5.65
C ILE A 89 2.95 -10.38 -5.53
N LYS A 90 2.47 -11.50 -6.13
CA LYS A 90 3.21 -12.77 -6.12
C LYS A 90 4.24 -12.89 -7.25
N THR A 91 4.09 -12.13 -8.33
CA THR A 91 4.73 -12.42 -9.62
C THR A 91 5.91 -11.53 -9.97
N ARG A 92 6.21 -10.51 -9.17
CA ARG A 92 7.45 -9.77 -9.39
C ARG A 92 8.62 -10.56 -8.82
N PRO A 93 9.59 -11.02 -9.65
CA PRO A 93 10.92 -11.34 -9.16
C PRO A 93 11.54 -10.02 -8.70
N ASP A 94 11.40 -9.70 -7.43
CA ASP A 94 11.53 -8.33 -7.02
C ASP A 94 12.67 -8.09 -6.07
N VAL A 95 13.06 -6.85 -6.14
CA VAL A 95 13.82 -6.11 -5.16
C VAL A 95 13.47 -6.47 -3.70
N HIS A 96 12.23 -6.87 -3.42
CA HIS A 96 11.77 -7.40 -2.11
C HIS A 96 12.25 -8.83 -1.80
N ASP A 97 12.65 -9.62 -2.80
CA ASP A 97 13.15 -11.00 -2.61
C ASP A 97 14.49 -11.04 -1.87
N LYS A 98 15.11 -9.89 -1.64
CA LYS A 98 16.43 -9.76 -1.02
C LYS A 98 16.40 -8.74 0.11
N CYS A 99 15.57 -9.00 1.11
CA CYS A 99 15.65 -8.25 2.35
C CYS A 99 17.06 -8.45 2.96
N VAL A 100 17.74 -7.34 3.22
CA VAL A 100 19.10 -7.35 3.76
C VAL A 100 19.14 -7.23 5.28
N CYS A 101 18.02 -6.95 5.92
CA CYS A 101 17.93 -6.84 7.37
C CYS A 101 18.11 -8.20 8.06
N ASP A 102 18.49 -8.20 9.33
CA ASP A 102 18.68 -9.42 10.14
C ASP A 102 17.33 -10.00 10.59
N TRP A 103 16.33 -9.13 10.77
CA TRP A 103 15.01 -9.48 11.25
C TRP A 103 13.92 -8.82 10.40
N ILE A 104 12.81 -9.54 10.26
CA ILE A 104 11.56 -8.99 9.73
C ILE A 104 10.49 -9.04 10.83
N PHE A 105 9.82 -7.91 11.06
CA PHE A 105 8.66 -7.86 11.92
C PHE A 105 7.42 -7.78 11.03
N ALA A 106 6.83 -8.95 10.80
CA ALA A 106 5.74 -9.10 9.85
C ALA A 106 4.45 -8.47 10.37
N THR A 107 3.78 -7.76 9.46
CA THR A 107 2.50 -7.10 9.72
C THR A 107 1.33 -8.07 9.86
N SER A 108 1.46 -9.26 9.29
CA SER A 108 0.40 -10.27 9.26
C SER A 108 0.97 -11.67 9.02
N PRO A 109 0.21 -12.76 9.30
CA PRO A 109 0.58 -14.12 8.92
C PRO A 109 0.87 -14.23 7.42
N TRP A 110 0.09 -13.58 6.57
CA TRP A 110 0.33 -13.50 5.14
C TRP A 110 1.74 -12.98 4.81
N MET A 111 2.16 -11.89 5.45
CA MET A 111 3.49 -11.32 5.23
C MET A 111 4.61 -12.20 5.75
N ALA A 112 4.40 -12.85 6.89
CA ALA A 112 5.37 -13.80 7.42
C ALA A 112 5.62 -14.97 6.47
N ASP A 113 4.55 -15.52 5.89
CA ASP A 113 4.63 -16.58 4.90
C ASP A 113 5.24 -16.07 3.59
N TRP A 114 4.86 -14.88 3.16
CA TRP A 114 5.38 -14.25 1.94
C TRP A 114 6.91 -14.11 1.95
N TYR A 115 7.51 -13.68 3.07
CA TYR A 115 8.97 -13.58 3.23
C TYR A 115 9.62 -14.94 3.37
N ALA A 116 9.03 -15.88 4.11
CA ALA A 116 9.56 -17.23 4.27
C ALA A 116 9.59 -18.00 2.95
N GLU A 117 8.56 -17.90 2.12
CA GLU A 117 8.48 -18.48 0.78
C GLU A 117 9.58 -17.94 -0.16
N ARG A 118 10.11 -16.75 0.11
CA ARG A 118 11.22 -16.12 -0.63
C ARG A 118 12.59 -16.35 -0.03
N GLY A 119 12.67 -17.30 0.92
CA GLY A 119 13.93 -17.75 1.51
C GLY A 119 14.42 -16.92 2.71
N PHE A 120 13.61 -16.03 3.26
CA PHE A 120 14.00 -15.40 4.52
C PHE A 120 13.84 -16.40 5.68
N PRO A 121 14.83 -16.54 6.59
CA PRO A 121 14.78 -17.50 7.68
C PRO A 121 13.57 -17.30 8.59
N ARG A 122 12.72 -18.34 8.74
CA ARG A 122 11.47 -18.26 9.48
C ARG A 122 11.68 -17.87 10.95
N GLU A 123 12.76 -18.34 11.55
CA GLU A 123 13.16 -18.04 12.93
C GLU A 123 13.56 -16.57 13.15
N ARG A 124 13.77 -15.83 12.07
CA ARG A 124 14.05 -14.38 12.09
C ARG A 124 12.86 -13.52 11.67
N ILE A 125 11.70 -14.13 11.55
CA ILE A 125 10.44 -13.42 11.30
C ILE A 125 9.64 -13.40 12.60
N LYS A 126 9.39 -12.20 13.13
CA LYS A 126 8.48 -12.00 14.28
C LYS A 126 7.16 -11.42 13.79
N LEU A 127 6.07 -11.97 14.28
CA LEU A 127 4.73 -11.45 13.95
C LEU A 127 4.37 -10.38 14.98
N THR A 128 4.33 -9.10 14.57
CA THR A 128 4.05 -7.97 15.46
C THR A 128 2.74 -7.25 15.15
N GLY A 129 2.22 -7.44 13.95
CA GLY A 129 1.16 -6.60 13.40
C GLY A 129 1.74 -5.35 12.75
N CYS A 130 0.88 -4.53 12.18
CA CYS A 130 1.27 -3.28 11.54
C CYS A 130 1.01 -2.09 12.48
N PRO A 131 2.05 -1.36 12.93
CA PRO A 131 1.88 -0.20 13.80
C PRO A 131 0.93 0.86 13.25
N ASN A 132 0.95 1.09 11.93
CA ASN A 132 0.07 2.06 11.28
C ASN A 132 -1.41 1.70 11.37
N TRP A 133 -1.75 0.45 11.67
CA TRP A 133 -3.13 0.00 11.78
C TRP A 133 -3.69 0.05 13.21
N ASP A 134 -2.88 0.36 14.21
CA ASP A 134 -3.35 0.49 15.60
C ASP A 134 -4.47 1.53 15.74
N VAL A 135 -4.43 2.59 14.93
CA VAL A 135 -5.46 3.64 14.91
C VAL A 135 -6.87 3.09 14.64
N TRP A 136 -7.00 1.99 13.88
CA TRP A 136 -8.30 1.41 13.54
C TRP A 136 -9.02 0.83 14.75
N HIS A 137 -8.27 0.36 15.76
CA HIS A 137 -8.86 -0.13 17.01
C HIS A 137 -9.67 0.96 17.72
N GLU A 138 -9.16 2.17 17.79
CA GLU A 138 -9.84 3.32 18.38
C GLU A 138 -10.95 3.86 17.46
N VAL A 139 -10.63 4.02 16.17
CA VAL A 139 -11.56 4.59 15.18
C VAL A 139 -12.87 3.83 15.10
N VAL A 140 -12.84 2.48 15.14
CA VAL A 140 -14.06 1.68 15.07
C VAL A 140 -14.94 1.87 16.31
N GLN A 141 -14.34 2.14 17.47
CA GLN A 141 -15.07 2.34 18.73
C GLN A 141 -15.61 3.77 18.89
N THR A 142 -14.92 4.75 18.31
CA THR A 142 -15.21 6.18 18.57
C THR A 142 -15.93 6.87 17.43
N ILE A 143 -15.81 6.39 16.19
CA ILE A 143 -16.40 7.02 15.01
C ILE A 143 -17.49 6.13 14.43
N SER A 144 -18.76 6.50 14.65
CA SER A 144 -19.88 5.83 14.01
C SER A 144 -19.98 6.21 12.52
N LYS A 145 -20.71 5.40 11.75
CA LYS A 145 -20.95 5.66 10.31
C LYS A 145 -21.73 6.98 10.13
N GLU A 146 -22.72 7.21 10.96
CA GLU A 146 -23.56 8.42 10.94
C GLU A 146 -22.74 9.67 11.24
N HIS A 147 -21.86 9.58 12.25
CA HIS A 147 -20.96 10.67 12.58
C HIS A 147 -19.99 10.99 11.43
N ALA A 148 -19.37 9.94 10.86
CA ALA A 148 -18.46 10.12 9.73
C ALA A 148 -19.15 10.75 8.51
N ARG A 149 -20.39 10.32 8.19
CA ARG A 149 -21.20 10.91 7.12
C ARG A 149 -21.55 12.36 7.40
N ALA A 150 -21.94 12.69 8.63
CA ALA A 150 -22.25 14.07 9.01
C ALA A 150 -21.04 14.99 8.86
N VAL A 151 -19.85 14.55 9.34
CA VAL A 151 -18.59 15.30 9.19
C VAL A 151 -18.21 15.52 7.72
N MET A 152 -18.47 14.52 6.87
CA MET A 152 -18.18 14.57 5.44
C MET A 152 -19.30 15.18 4.60
N LEU A 153 -20.37 15.65 5.21
CA LEU A 153 -21.56 16.23 4.55
C LEU A 153 -22.22 15.29 3.54
N LEU A 154 -22.26 14.00 3.88
CA LEU A 154 -22.89 12.96 3.08
C LEU A 154 -24.32 12.68 3.58
N GLU A 155 -25.20 12.31 2.65
CA GLU A 155 -26.58 11.92 2.98
C GLU A 155 -26.59 10.61 3.77
N GLN A 156 -27.45 10.52 4.80
CA GLN A 156 -27.45 9.37 5.70
C GLN A 156 -28.08 8.12 5.07
N ASP A 157 -29.13 8.29 4.29
CA ASP A 157 -29.99 7.20 3.79
C ASP A 157 -29.57 6.69 2.39
N ARG A 158 -28.56 7.30 1.80
CA ARG A 158 -28.09 6.98 0.48
C ARG A 158 -26.80 6.13 0.56
N PRO A 159 -26.67 5.04 -0.23
CA PRO A 159 -25.44 4.28 -0.24
C PRO A 159 -24.21 5.11 -0.58
N VAL A 160 -23.15 4.94 0.19
CA VAL A 160 -21.86 5.62 0.01
C VAL A 160 -20.82 4.60 -0.41
N VAL A 161 -20.27 4.78 -1.61
CA VAL A 161 -19.16 3.98 -2.12
C VAL A 161 -17.87 4.78 -2.00
N LEU A 162 -16.90 4.23 -1.28
CA LEU A 162 -15.54 4.77 -1.21
C LEU A 162 -14.73 4.22 -2.38
N TYR A 163 -14.41 5.06 -3.33
CA TYR A 163 -13.51 4.73 -4.42
C TYR A 163 -12.09 5.17 -4.10
N CYS A 164 -11.19 4.20 -3.92
CA CYS A 164 -9.77 4.47 -3.72
C CYS A 164 -9.02 4.33 -5.05
N THR A 165 -8.47 5.44 -5.51
CA THR A 165 -7.69 5.47 -6.75
C THR A 165 -6.35 4.78 -6.58
N SER A 166 -5.71 4.40 -7.68
CA SER A 166 -4.41 3.75 -7.69
C SER A 166 -3.33 4.67 -8.24
N TRP A 167 -2.14 4.64 -7.65
CA TRP A 167 -0.99 5.32 -8.20
C TRP A 167 -0.38 4.49 -9.35
N SER A 168 -0.76 4.83 -10.58
CA SER A 168 -0.34 4.11 -11.78
C SER A 168 1.17 4.13 -12.05
N GLN A 169 1.87 5.15 -11.54
CA GLN A 169 3.33 5.23 -11.71
C GLN A 169 4.11 4.19 -10.89
N SER A 170 3.48 3.59 -9.86
CA SER A 170 4.15 2.57 -9.03
C SER A 170 4.33 1.24 -9.75
N THR A 171 3.53 0.99 -10.78
CA THR A 171 3.50 -0.31 -11.45
C THR A 171 4.36 -0.37 -12.71
N ASN A 172 4.70 0.77 -13.33
CA ASN A 172 5.46 0.88 -14.58
C ASN A 172 4.92 0.02 -15.75
N LEU A 173 3.66 -0.41 -15.68
CA LEU A 173 3.02 -1.22 -16.69
C LEU A 173 2.04 -0.35 -17.49
N VAL A 174 2.30 -0.21 -18.79
CA VAL A 174 1.45 0.60 -19.71
C VAL A 174 -0.02 0.13 -19.67
N ASP A 175 -0.25 -1.16 -19.54
CA ASP A 175 -1.59 -1.74 -19.45
C ASP A 175 -2.36 -1.32 -18.19
N ASP A 176 -1.66 -1.00 -17.10
CA ASP A 176 -2.28 -0.61 -15.83
C ASP A 176 -2.92 0.79 -15.90
N HIS A 177 -2.34 1.70 -16.66
CA HIS A 177 -2.93 3.02 -16.90
C HIS A 177 -4.27 2.91 -17.60
N THR A 178 -4.36 2.06 -18.62
CA THR A 178 -5.61 1.82 -19.37
C THR A 178 -6.68 1.19 -18.48
N VAL A 179 -6.33 0.24 -17.64
CA VAL A 179 -7.28 -0.39 -16.70
C VAL A 179 -7.72 0.63 -15.66
N LYS A 180 -6.80 1.44 -15.12
CA LYS A 180 -7.14 2.51 -14.17
C LYS A 180 -8.10 3.52 -14.77
N ASP A 181 -7.80 4.08 -15.94
CA ASP A 181 -8.66 5.08 -16.59
C ASP A 181 -10.06 4.52 -16.92
N ARG A 182 -10.15 3.25 -17.31
CA ARG A 182 -11.42 2.55 -17.51
C ARG A 182 -12.18 2.38 -16.20
N ALA A 183 -11.49 2.01 -15.13
CA ALA A 183 -12.08 1.85 -13.80
C ALA A 183 -12.58 3.17 -13.24
N ASP A 184 -11.82 4.26 -13.40
CA ASP A 184 -12.22 5.61 -12.98
C ASP A 184 -13.58 5.99 -13.62
N VAL A 185 -13.72 5.76 -14.92
CA VAL A 185 -14.96 6.02 -15.65
C VAL A 185 -16.08 5.06 -15.23
N ALA A 186 -15.77 3.75 -15.15
CA ALA A 186 -16.76 2.73 -14.82
C ALA A 186 -17.36 2.89 -13.43
N VAL A 187 -16.57 3.28 -12.43
CA VAL A 187 -17.07 3.57 -11.06
C VAL A 187 -18.02 4.76 -11.07
N LEU A 188 -17.69 5.83 -11.80
CA LEU A 188 -18.55 7.00 -11.91
C LEU A 188 -19.89 6.66 -12.60
N GLU A 189 -19.86 5.91 -13.70
CA GLU A 189 -21.07 5.49 -14.40
C GLU A 189 -21.92 4.52 -13.55
N ALA A 190 -21.29 3.57 -12.85
CA ALA A 190 -21.98 2.68 -11.92
C ALA A 190 -22.68 3.48 -10.80
N ALA A 191 -22.00 4.46 -10.22
CA ALA A 191 -22.56 5.30 -9.18
C ALA A 191 -23.75 6.13 -9.66
N LYS A 192 -23.66 6.68 -10.89
CA LYS A 192 -24.78 7.40 -11.54
C LYS A 192 -25.99 6.50 -11.72
N GLN A 193 -25.79 5.32 -12.30
CA GLN A 193 -26.88 4.38 -12.61
C GLN A 193 -27.56 3.85 -11.34
N ALA A 194 -26.76 3.56 -10.30
CA ALA A 194 -27.27 3.03 -9.03
C ALA A 194 -27.68 4.11 -8.01
N GLY A 195 -27.42 5.37 -8.30
CA GLY A 195 -27.77 6.47 -7.41
C GLY A 195 -26.88 6.54 -6.15
N TRP A 196 -25.64 6.02 -6.17
CA TRP A 196 -24.73 6.12 -5.02
C TRP A 196 -24.13 7.51 -4.86
N GLN A 197 -23.74 7.83 -3.62
CA GLN A 197 -22.78 8.89 -3.34
C GLN A 197 -21.36 8.33 -3.43
N LEU A 198 -20.42 9.07 -4.00
CA LEU A 198 -19.03 8.69 -4.04
C LEU A 198 -18.18 9.51 -3.07
N VAL A 199 -17.28 8.83 -2.39
CA VAL A 199 -16.09 9.45 -1.81
C VAL A 199 -14.91 8.95 -2.66
N ILE A 200 -14.29 9.83 -3.43
CA ILE A 200 -13.11 9.51 -4.24
C ILE A 200 -11.88 9.85 -3.41
N LYS A 201 -11.23 8.82 -2.88
CA LYS A 201 -10.01 8.93 -2.09
C LYS A 201 -8.80 8.73 -2.98
N MET A 202 -8.14 9.83 -3.28
CA MET A 202 -6.94 9.81 -4.10
C MET A 202 -5.78 9.11 -3.38
N HIS A 203 -4.95 8.40 -4.17
CA HIS A 203 -3.71 7.84 -3.65
C HIS A 203 -2.75 8.97 -3.26
N PRO A 204 -2.00 8.88 -2.12
CA PRO A 204 -1.07 9.93 -1.70
C PRO A 204 0.01 10.29 -2.74
N GLY A 205 0.38 9.34 -3.60
CA GLY A 205 1.36 9.56 -4.69
C GLY A 205 0.79 10.19 -5.95
N GLU A 206 -0.53 10.41 -6.04
CA GLU A 206 -1.11 11.11 -7.19
C GLU A 206 -0.90 12.62 -7.07
N PRO A 207 -0.69 13.33 -8.21
CA PRO A 207 -0.54 14.77 -8.20
C PRO A 207 -1.74 15.48 -7.56
N PRO A 208 -1.52 16.51 -6.71
CA PRO A 208 -2.63 17.20 -6.02
C PRO A 208 -3.65 17.85 -6.97
N ASP A 209 -3.25 18.28 -8.15
CA ASP A 209 -4.12 18.84 -9.18
C ASP A 209 -5.12 17.83 -9.76
N TRP A 210 -4.88 16.52 -9.60
CA TRP A 210 -5.83 15.48 -9.98
C TRP A 210 -7.11 15.49 -9.14
N GLN A 211 -7.11 16.13 -7.98
CA GLN A 211 -8.34 16.38 -7.22
C GLN A 211 -9.39 17.13 -8.07
N LYS A 212 -8.93 18.17 -8.77
CA LYS A 212 -9.78 18.92 -9.69
C LYS A 212 -10.26 18.04 -10.86
N ARG A 213 -9.38 17.24 -11.46
CA ARG A 213 -9.72 16.30 -12.53
C ARG A 213 -10.86 15.35 -12.11
N TYR A 214 -10.73 14.70 -10.95
CA TYR A 214 -11.78 13.80 -10.46
C TYR A 214 -13.09 14.52 -10.15
N ALA A 215 -13.03 15.72 -9.58
CA ALA A 215 -14.22 16.53 -9.32
C ALA A 215 -14.94 16.93 -10.62
N GLU A 216 -14.20 17.32 -11.64
CA GLU A 216 -14.74 17.64 -12.97
C GLU A 216 -15.36 16.40 -13.63
N MET A 217 -14.67 15.26 -13.63
CA MET A 217 -15.18 14.01 -14.16
C MET A 217 -16.51 13.59 -13.52
N ALA A 218 -16.63 13.73 -12.21
CA ALA A 218 -17.86 13.43 -11.47
C ALA A 218 -18.98 14.42 -11.83
N LYS A 219 -18.67 15.73 -11.85
CA LYS A 219 -19.61 16.80 -12.19
C LYS A 219 -20.18 16.65 -13.61
N GLU A 220 -19.34 16.39 -14.60
CA GLU A 220 -19.75 16.18 -15.98
C GLU A 220 -20.75 15.03 -16.15
N ARG A 221 -20.65 14.02 -15.28
CA ARG A 221 -21.55 12.86 -15.24
C ARG A 221 -22.76 13.03 -14.34
N GLY A 222 -22.82 14.14 -13.60
CA GLY A 222 -23.89 14.41 -12.62
C GLY A 222 -23.84 13.46 -11.42
N VAL A 223 -22.64 12.99 -11.02
CA VAL A 223 -22.44 12.12 -9.87
C VAL A 223 -22.10 12.97 -8.64
N PRO A 224 -22.85 12.88 -7.52
CA PRO A 224 -22.43 13.49 -6.27
C PRO A 224 -21.17 12.81 -5.76
N ALA A 225 -20.05 13.53 -5.74
CA ALA A 225 -18.77 12.99 -5.31
C ALA A 225 -18.01 13.98 -4.43
N LEU A 226 -17.49 13.50 -3.31
CA LEU A 226 -16.50 14.18 -2.49
C LEU A 226 -15.11 13.65 -2.87
N VAL A 227 -14.24 14.53 -3.36
CA VAL A 227 -12.86 14.15 -3.72
C VAL A 227 -11.90 14.59 -2.62
N THR A 228 -11.08 13.67 -2.11
CA THR A 228 -10.14 13.95 -1.02
C THR A 228 -8.85 13.16 -1.16
N GLN A 229 -7.73 13.72 -0.70
CA GLN A 229 -6.46 13.00 -0.57
C GLN A 229 -6.13 12.65 0.89
N SER A 230 -6.93 13.13 1.84
CA SER A 230 -6.77 12.92 3.27
C SER A 230 -7.96 12.17 3.89
N HIS A 231 -7.93 11.99 5.21
CA HIS A 231 -9.06 11.45 5.99
C HIS A 231 -9.52 10.03 5.62
N LEU A 232 -8.57 9.09 5.38
CA LEU A 232 -8.92 7.71 5.02
C LEU A 232 -9.83 7.05 6.06
N THR A 233 -9.57 7.24 7.34
CA THR A 233 -10.36 6.64 8.44
C THR A 233 -11.82 7.13 8.41
N LEU A 234 -12.05 8.42 8.25
CA LEU A 234 -13.40 8.98 8.09
C LEU A 234 -14.07 8.46 6.83
N SER A 235 -13.34 8.42 5.70
CA SER A 235 -13.87 7.94 4.41
C SER A 235 -14.31 6.47 4.51
N VAL A 236 -13.51 5.62 5.13
CA VAL A 236 -13.84 4.21 5.34
C VAL A 236 -15.05 4.09 6.27
N ARG A 237 -15.09 4.85 7.38
CA ARG A 237 -16.21 4.79 8.32
C ARG A 237 -17.53 5.29 7.72
N ALA A 238 -17.49 6.31 6.84
CA ALA A 238 -18.67 6.82 6.14
C ALA A 238 -19.21 5.87 5.07
N ALA A 239 -18.36 5.07 4.46
CA ALA A 239 -18.71 4.19 3.35
C ALA A 239 -19.52 2.97 3.77
N ASP A 240 -20.26 2.40 2.83
CA ASP A 240 -20.86 1.06 2.91
C ASP A 240 -19.95 0.00 2.28
N VAL A 241 -19.30 0.35 1.17
CA VAL A 241 -18.40 -0.53 0.40
C VAL A 241 -17.21 0.30 -0.09
N LEU A 242 -16.03 -0.33 -0.08
CA LEU A 242 -14.84 0.20 -0.75
C LEU A 242 -14.70 -0.42 -2.14
N VAL A 243 -14.38 0.39 -3.14
CA VAL A 243 -13.93 -0.06 -4.47
C VAL A 243 -12.49 0.41 -4.67
N SER A 244 -11.59 -0.49 -5.04
CA SER A 244 -10.20 -0.16 -5.36
C SER A 244 -9.75 -0.75 -6.69
N VAL A 245 -8.75 -0.13 -7.31
CA VAL A 245 -8.09 -0.65 -8.51
C VAL A 245 -6.79 -1.34 -8.10
N GLY A 246 -6.70 -2.62 -8.39
CA GLY A 246 -5.58 -3.46 -8.00
C GLY A 246 -5.51 -3.81 -6.51
N PRO A 247 -4.59 -4.70 -6.13
CA PRO A 247 -4.37 -5.07 -4.75
C PRO A 247 -3.72 -3.90 -3.99
N SER A 248 -4.39 -3.43 -2.95
CA SER A 248 -3.94 -2.29 -2.14
C SER A 248 -4.18 -2.57 -0.66
N ASN A 249 -3.36 -2.01 0.21
CA ASN A 249 -3.53 -2.13 1.65
C ASN A 249 -4.78 -1.42 2.18
N VAL A 250 -5.34 -0.50 1.44
CA VAL A 250 -6.62 0.12 1.77
C VAL A 250 -7.75 -0.92 1.92
N ILE A 251 -7.62 -2.09 1.27
CA ILE A 251 -8.55 -3.22 1.41
C ILE A 251 -8.49 -3.80 2.84
N VAL A 252 -7.28 -3.94 3.39
CA VAL A 252 -7.07 -4.37 4.78
C VAL A 252 -7.59 -3.31 5.75
N GLU A 253 -7.31 -2.04 5.47
CA GLU A 253 -7.78 -0.91 6.27
C GLU A 253 -9.31 -0.80 6.25
N ALA A 254 -9.95 -1.05 5.10
CA ALA A 254 -11.40 -1.15 5.02
C ALA A 254 -11.95 -2.29 5.89
N ALA A 255 -11.32 -3.47 5.86
CA ALA A 255 -11.71 -4.59 6.69
C ALA A 255 -11.54 -4.30 8.19
N LEU A 256 -10.48 -3.60 8.58
CA LEU A 256 -10.27 -3.12 9.94
C LEU A 256 -11.35 -2.10 10.34
N GLY A 257 -11.73 -1.21 9.42
CA GLY A 257 -12.84 -0.27 9.58
C GLY A 257 -14.23 -0.88 9.46
N ASP A 258 -14.34 -2.22 9.33
CA ASP A 258 -15.58 -2.97 9.16
C ASP A 258 -16.33 -2.61 7.86
N ARG A 259 -15.61 -2.55 6.75
CA ARG A 259 -16.17 -2.31 5.42
C ARG A 259 -15.71 -3.37 4.43
N PRO A 260 -16.66 -3.94 3.68
CA PRO A 260 -16.35 -4.85 2.58
C PRO A 260 -15.68 -4.11 1.42
N SER A 261 -14.97 -4.87 0.59
CA SER A 261 -14.23 -4.32 -0.55
C SER A 261 -14.53 -5.06 -1.85
N VAL A 262 -14.65 -4.30 -2.92
CA VAL A 262 -14.65 -4.77 -4.31
C VAL A 262 -13.36 -4.31 -4.97
N VAL A 263 -12.71 -5.18 -5.72
CA VAL A 263 -11.43 -4.89 -6.39
C VAL A 263 -11.59 -5.04 -7.90
N VAL A 264 -11.19 -4.02 -8.62
CA VAL A 264 -10.96 -4.11 -10.07
C VAL A 264 -9.52 -4.61 -10.25
N PRO A 265 -9.31 -5.86 -10.71
CA PRO A 265 -7.99 -6.43 -10.81
C PRO A 265 -7.16 -5.73 -11.89
N LEU A 266 -5.90 -5.46 -11.59
CA LEU A 266 -4.91 -5.10 -12.60
C LEU A 266 -4.35 -6.37 -13.24
N ARG A 267 -3.92 -6.30 -14.50
CA ARG A 267 -3.40 -7.46 -15.23
C ARG A 267 -2.18 -8.05 -14.52
N GLY A 268 -2.24 -9.33 -14.17
CA GLY A 268 -1.18 -10.02 -13.41
C GLY A 268 -1.18 -9.79 -11.90
N TYR A 269 -2.10 -8.96 -11.37
CA TYR A 269 -2.23 -8.66 -9.95
C TYR A 269 -3.62 -9.05 -9.44
N GLY A 270 -3.79 -10.31 -9.08
CA GLY A 270 -4.98 -10.78 -8.37
C GLY A 270 -4.81 -10.65 -6.86
N PHE A 271 -5.91 -10.49 -6.15
CA PHE A 271 -5.92 -10.65 -4.70
C PHE A 271 -5.81 -12.14 -4.35
N PRO A 272 -5.12 -12.53 -3.27
CA PRO A 272 -4.81 -13.95 -2.98
C PRO A 272 -6.00 -14.78 -2.50
N CYS A 273 -7.17 -14.18 -2.32
CA CYS A 273 -8.39 -14.88 -1.86
C CYS A 273 -9.64 -14.03 -2.12
N GLU A 274 -10.82 -14.62 -1.92
CA GLU A 274 -12.09 -13.93 -1.72
C GLU A 274 -12.45 -13.94 -0.22
N PRO A 275 -13.05 -12.86 0.34
CA PRO A 275 -13.06 -11.52 -0.21
C PRO A 275 -11.64 -10.95 -0.35
N PRO A 276 -11.40 -9.83 -1.06
CA PRO A 276 -12.39 -8.94 -1.67
C PRO A 276 -13.02 -9.54 -2.92
N TRP A 277 -14.23 -9.07 -3.27
CA TRP A 277 -14.91 -9.49 -4.48
C TRP A 277 -14.31 -8.80 -5.70
N LEU A 278 -14.16 -9.53 -6.79
CA LEU A 278 -13.57 -9.00 -8.01
C LEU A 278 -14.65 -8.49 -8.95
N ALA A 279 -14.36 -7.40 -9.67
CA ALA A 279 -15.21 -6.84 -10.71
C ALA A 279 -14.36 -6.41 -11.89
N ASP A 280 -14.81 -6.72 -13.12
CA ASP A 280 -14.21 -6.15 -14.31
C ASP A 280 -14.39 -4.61 -14.34
N PRO A 281 -13.54 -3.86 -15.05
CA PRO A 281 -13.61 -2.41 -15.14
C PRO A 281 -14.75 -1.96 -16.09
N THR A 282 -15.97 -2.40 -15.79
CA THR A 282 -17.22 -2.00 -16.46
C THR A 282 -18.26 -1.56 -15.42
N PRO A 283 -19.14 -0.61 -15.77
CA PRO A 283 -20.16 -0.14 -14.84
C PRO A 283 -21.05 -1.26 -14.32
N GLU A 284 -21.45 -2.19 -15.19
CA GLU A 284 -22.34 -3.30 -14.87
C GLU A 284 -21.71 -4.29 -13.89
N ALA A 285 -20.42 -4.64 -14.11
CA ALA A 285 -19.70 -5.56 -13.24
C ALA A 285 -19.45 -4.95 -11.83
N ILE A 286 -19.07 -3.68 -11.79
CA ILE A 286 -18.87 -2.95 -10.52
C ILE A 286 -20.21 -2.82 -9.79
N GLN A 287 -21.28 -2.46 -10.49
CA GLN A 287 -22.62 -2.35 -9.91
C GLN A 287 -23.11 -3.68 -9.36
N ALA A 288 -22.92 -4.76 -10.11
CA ALA A 288 -23.31 -6.10 -9.67
C ALA A 288 -22.51 -6.56 -8.43
N ALA A 289 -21.19 -6.33 -8.40
CA ALA A 289 -20.35 -6.71 -7.27
C ALA A 289 -20.66 -5.88 -6.02
N VAL A 290 -20.82 -4.57 -6.15
CA VAL A 290 -21.18 -3.68 -5.03
C VAL A 290 -22.60 -4.00 -4.55
N GLY A 291 -23.57 -4.14 -5.45
CA GLY A 291 -24.95 -4.50 -5.11
C GLY A 291 -25.02 -5.81 -4.36
N ARG A 292 -24.31 -6.87 -4.81
CA ARG A 292 -24.23 -8.16 -4.09
C ARG A 292 -23.83 -8.00 -2.64
N VAL A 293 -22.88 -7.11 -2.36
CA VAL A 293 -22.36 -6.88 -1.01
C VAL A 293 -23.33 -6.07 -0.18
N LEU A 294 -23.96 -5.04 -0.77
CA LEU A 294 -24.94 -4.18 -0.09
C LEU A 294 -26.21 -4.96 0.27
N ASP A 295 -26.67 -5.84 -0.63
CA ASP A 295 -27.88 -6.64 -0.44
C ASP A 295 -27.67 -7.82 0.50
N ASN A 296 -26.41 -8.24 0.74
CA ASN A 296 -26.07 -9.42 1.55
C ASN A 296 -24.95 -9.10 2.56
N PRO A 297 -25.17 -8.23 3.53
CA PRO A 297 -24.13 -7.80 4.49
C PRO A 297 -23.60 -8.96 5.34
N GLN A 298 -24.38 -10.05 5.53
CA GLN A 298 -23.94 -11.27 6.24
C GLN A 298 -22.74 -11.94 5.57
N LEU A 299 -22.58 -11.87 4.26
CA LEU A 299 -21.43 -12.42 3.55
C LEU A 299 -20.12 -11.81 4.06
N TRP A 300 -20.14 -10.51 4.34
CA TRP A 300 -18.98 -9.83 4.89
C TRP A 300 -18.75 -10.18 6.36
N THR A 301 -19.81 -10.19 7.16
CA THR A 301 -19.73 -10.50 8.60
C THR A 301 -19.09 -11.87 8.84
N GLU A 302 -19.42 -12.87 8.01
CA GLU A 302 -18.88 -14.22 8.11
C GLU A 302 -17.39 -14.29 7.69
N GLU A 303 -17.01 -13.56 6.65
CA GLU A 303 -15.66 -13.62 6.06
C GLU A 303 -14.65 -12.68 6.73
N ARG A 304 -15.13 -11.57 7.31
CA ARG A 304 -14.28 -10.52 7.88
C ARG A 304 -13.28 -11.06 8.89
N GLY A 305 -13.71 -11.90 9.79
CA GLY A 305 -12.84 -12.46 10.84
C GLY A 305 -11.64 -13.22 10.25
N ARG A 306 -11.91 -14.08 9.26
CA ARG A 306 -10.85 -14.84 8.55
C ARG A 306 -9.92 -13.93 7.76
N PHE A 307 -10.48 -12.94 7.09
CA PHE A 307 -9.71 -11.96 6.32
C PHE A 307 -8.77 -11.15 7.22
N VAL A 308 -9.29 -10.55 8.29
CA VAL A 308 -8.50 -9.76 9.25
C VAL A 308 -7.43 -10.62 9.90
N GLN A 309 -7.76 -11.85 10.35
CA GLN A 309 -6.78 -12.76 10.94
C GLN A 309 -5.62 -13.06 9.98
N ARG A 310 -5.89 -13.21 8.70
CA ARG A 310 -4.86 -13.52 7.69
C ARG A 310 -4.00 -12.33 7.31
N PHE A 311 -4.60 -11.13 7.13
CA PHE A 311 -3.94 -9.98 6.53
C PHE A 311 -3.62 -8.84 7.50
N ALA A 312 -4.19 -8.84 8.70
CA ALA A 312 -3.88 -7.88 9.75
C ALA A 312 -3.50 -8.54 11.08
N TRP A 313 -3.80 -9.84 11.23
CA TRP A 313 -3.55 -10.61 12.46
C TRP A 313 -4.40 -10.11 13.63
N VAL A 314 -3.78 -9.84 14.80
CA VAL A 314 -4.48 -9.33 15.99
C VAL A 314 -4.72 -7.83 15.83
N HIS A 315 -5.98 -7.44 15.94
CA HIS A 315 -6.41 -6.05 15.83
C HIS A 315 -6.88 -5.54 17.19
N ASP A 316 -5.90 -5.30 18.06
CA ASP A 316 -6.09 -4.89 19.46
C ASP A 316 -5.47 -3.52 19.81
N GLY A 317 -5.01 -2.78 18.80
CA GLY A 317 -4.30 -1.51 18.98
C GLY A 317 -2.89 -1.65 19.59
N GLY A 318 -2.36 -2.87 19.65
CA GLY A 318 -1.09 -3.17 20.33
C GLY A 318 0.10 -3.48 19.42
N ALA A 319 0.01 -3.29 18.10
CA ALA A 319 1.09 -3.64 17.17
C ALA A 319 2.33 -2.78 17.42
N THR A 320 2.16 -1.49 17.68
CA THR A 320 3.26 -0.57 18.03
C THR A 320 4.02 -1.06 19.27
N ARG A 321 3.29 -1.46 20.30
CA ARG A 321 3.90 -1.97 21.54
C ARG A 321 4.66 -3.27 21.27
N ARG A 322 4.06 -4.24 20.56
CA ARG A 322 4.72 -5.50 20.20
C ARG A 322 5.97 -5.29 19.37
N ALA A 323 5.91 -4.37 18.39
CA ALA A 323 7.08 -4.03 17.58
C ALA A 323 8.20 -3.41 18.43
N ALA A 324 7.88 -2.49 19.35
CA ALA A 324 8.85 -1.87 20.24
C ALA A 324 9.48 -2.88 21.21
N GLU A 325 8.70 -3.80 21.77
CA GLU A 325 9.19 -4.89 22.61
C GLU A 325 10.13 -5.81 21.82
N ALA A 326 9.74 -6.21 20.61
CA ALA A 326 10.55 -7.03 19.73
C ALA A 326 11.86 -6.34 19.29
N VAL A 327 11.86 -5.00 19.08
CA VAL A 327 13.09 -4.23 18.85
C VAL A 327 14.01 -4.30 20.05
N ARG A 328 13.46 -4.16 21.28
CA ARG A 328 14.26 -4.27 22.51
C ARG A 328 14.91 -5.64 22.67
N GLU A 329 14.20 -6.71 22.32
CA GLU A 329 14.72 -8.09 22.39
C GLU A 329 15.88 -8.36 21.43
N VAL A 330 15.82 -7.82 20.20
CA VAL A 330 16.85 -8.08 19.17
C VAL A 330 17.96 -7.04 19.21
N GLY A 331 17.73 -5.88 19.78
CA GLY A 331 18.70 -4.80 19.91
C GLY A 331 19.82 -5.10 20.89
N LYS A 332 21.00 -4.51 20.67
CA LYS A 332 22.12 -4.49 21.61
C LYS A 332 22.08 -3.16 22.35
N TRP A 333 21.43 -3.16 23.50
CA TRP A 333 21.35 -1.98 24.38
C TRP A 333 22.50 -2.03 25.37
N GLN A 334 23.27 -0.95 25.47
CA GLN A 334 24.32 -0.75 26.46
C GLN A 334 23.74 -0.06 27.72
#